data_dde6fc80ae3df94a84864b3adecc2857
#
_entry.id   dde6fc80ae3df94a84864b3adecc2857
#
_cell.length_a   1.000
_cell.length_b   1.000
_cell.length_c   1.000
_cell.angle_alpha   90.00
_cell.angle_beta   90.00
_cell.angle_gamma   90.00
#
_symmetry.space_group_name_H-M   'P 1'
#
loop_
_entity.id
_entity.type
_entity.pdbx_description
1 polymer ?
#
loop_
_entity_poly.entity_id
_entity_poly.type
_entity_poly.pdbx_seq_one_letter_code
_entity_poly.pdbx_strand_id
1 'polypeptide(L)'
;MFFSILSGLIVILMLRKAASKATSGVPGRFQGFVEMMVEMVENQSKAIVHGDRSFIAPLALTVFLWIVVMNAFDLVPVDLIPMAWGELLYALGFAASPGDPYMRVVATADLNGALGMSLGVLVLMLYYSVKIKGAGGFVHELFCAPFGANPLLWIPNFVLNLIEFAAKTV
;
A
#
# COMPACT_ATOMS: atom_id res chain seq x y z
N MET A 1 3.59 14.04 -5.23
CA MET A 1 2.11 14.02 -5.09
C MET A 1 1.38 13.75 -6.41
N PHE A 2 1.67 14.45 -7.51
CA PHE A 2 0.93 14.26 -8.79
C PHE A 2 0.90 12.80 -9.27
N PHE A 3 2.05 12.15 -9.42
CA PHE A 3 2.12 10.74 -9.86
C PHE A 3 1.50 9.75 -8.88
N SER A 4 1.52 10.02 -7.58
CA SER A 4 0.84 9.19 -6.59
C SER A 4 -0.68 9.27 -6.77
N ILE A 5 -1.23 10.48 -6.97
CA ILE A 5 -2.67 10.68 -7.24
C ILE A 5 -3.05 10.04 -8.58
N LEU A 6 -2.23 10.24 -9.62
CA LEU A 6 -2.45 9.64 -10.94
C LEU A 6 -2.47 8.11 -10.85
N SER A 7 -1.52 7.50 -10.12
CA SER A 7 -1.50 6.05 -9.89
C SER A 7 -2.76 5.56 -9.20
N GLY A 8 -3.22 6.26 -8.17
CA GLY A 8 -4.47 5.93 -7.47
C GLY A 8 -5.68 5.99 -8.40
N LEU A 9 -5.76 7.03 -9.25
CA LEU A 9 -6.81 7.17 -10.27
C LEU A 9 -6.78 6.02 -11.27
N ILE A 10 -5.59 5.63 -11.75
CA ILE A 10 -5.42 4.49 -12.66
C ILE A 10 -5.96 3.22 -12.01
N VAL A 11 -5.61 2.95 -10.73
CA VAL A 11 -6.10 1.78 -10.00
C VAL A 11 -7.62 1.79 -9.88
N ILE A 12 -8.20 2.92 -9.46
CA ILE A 12 -9.67 3.05 -9.33
C ILE A 12 -10.36 2.79 -10.66
N LEU A 13 -9.88 3.40 -11.76
CA LEU A 13 -10.47 3.22 -13.08
C LEU A 13 -10.31 1.78 -13.59
N MET A 14 -9.16 1.16 -13.33
CA MET A 14 -8.88 -0.23 -13.69
C MET A 14 -9.84 -1.19 -12.96
N LEU A 15 -9.96 -1.08 -11.64
CA LEU A 15 -10.85 -1.91 -10.83
C LEU A 15 -12.33 -1.68 -11.19
N ARG A 16 -12.74 -0.41 -11.37
CA ARG A 16 -14.10 -0.07 -11.80
C ARG A 16 -14.43 -0.66 -13.17
N LYS A 17 -13.50 -0.58 -14.13
CA LYS A 17 -13.68 -1.17 -15.46
C LYS A 17 -13.79 -2.70 -15.42
N ALA A 18 -12.98 -3.36 -14.59
CA ALA A 18 -13.06 -4.80 -14.37
C ALA A 18 -14.40 -5.19 -13.74
N ALA A 19 -14.81 -4.50 -12.66
CA ALA A 19 -16.07 -4.78 -11.97
C ALA A 19 -17.29 -4.54 -12.86
N SER A 20 -17.31 -3.46 -13.66
CA SER A 20 -18.44 -3.14 -14.54
C SER A 20 -18.62 -4.10 -15.72
N LYS A 21 -17.55 -4.81 -16.10
CA LYS A 21 -17.56 -5.78 -17.21
C LYS A 21 -17.41 -7.23 -16.73
N ALA A 22 -17.48 -7.46 -15.43
CA ALA A 22 -17.37 -8.79 -14.85
C ALA A 22 -18.51 -9.70 -15.35
N THR A 23 -18.14 -10.85 -15.86
CA THR A 23 -19.08 -11.87 -16.33
C THR A 23 -18.85 -13.18 -15.57
N SER A 24 -19.92 -13.94 -15.35
CA SER A 24 -19.83 -15.26 -14.70
C SER A 24 -19.34 -16.38 -15.65
N GLY A 25 -19.10 -16.06 -16.92
CA GLY A 25 -18.54 -16.98 -17.90
C GLY A 25 -17.02 -17.01 -17.91
N VAL A 26 -16.41 -17.47 -19.01
CA VAL A 26 -14.95 -17.46 -19.16
C VAL A 26 -14.45 -16.00 -19.17
N PRO A 27 -13.59 -15.61 -18.21
CA PRO A 27 -13.13 -14.23 -18.10
C PRO A 27 -12.23 -13.86 -19.30
N GLY A 28 -12.39 -12.63 -19.79
CA GLY A 28 -11.45 -12.06 -20.74
C GLY A 28 -10.08 -11.82 -20.08
N ARG A 29 -9.02 -11.65 -20.87
CA ARG A 29 -7.63 -11.51 -20.37
C ARG A 29 -7.48 -10.42 -19.27
N PHE A 30 -8.13 -9.29 -19.46
CA PHE A 30 -8.06 -8.19 -18.48
C PHE A 30 -8.83 -8.52 -17.20
N GLN A 31 -10.03 -9.09 -17.32
CA GLN A 31 -10.82 -9.55 -16.18
C GLN A 31 -10.07 -10.65 -15.41
N GLY A 32 -9.52 -11.64 -16.11
CA GLY A 32 -8.74 -12.72 -15.49
C GLY A 32 -7.50 -12.20 -14.75
N PHE A 33 -6.81 -11.19 -15.28
CA PHE A 33 -5.69 -10.55 -14.57
C PHE A 33 -6.15 -9.90 -13.26
N VAL A 34 -7.24 -9.14 -13.28
CA VAL A 34 -7.75 -8.49 -12.07
C VAL A 34 -8.26 -9.52 -11.07
N GLU A 35 -8.98 -10.55 -11.51
CA GLU A 35 -9.46 -11.65 -10.67
C GLU A 35 -8.28 -12.38 -9.99
N MET A 36 -7.20 -12.65 -10.72
CA MET A 36 -5.98 -13.25 -10.16
C MET A 36 -5.37 -12.38 -9.06
N MET A 37 -5.33 -11.05 -9.24
CA MET A 37 -4.83 -10.13 -8.20
C MET A 37 -5.74 -10.12 -6.97
N VAL A 38 -7.05 -10.10 -7.17
CA VAL A 38 -8.04 -10.17 -6.09
C VAL A 38 -7.89 -11.48 -5.31
N GLU A 39 -7.82 -12.61 -6.00
CA GLU A 39 -7.66 -13.93 -5.39
C GLU A 39 -6.35 -14.06 -4.61
N MET A 40 -5.26 -13.55 -5.17
CA MET A 40 -3.96 -13.55 -4.49
C MET A 40 -4.03 -12.79 -3.16
N VAL A 41 -4.57 -11.56 -3.16
CA VAL A 41 -4.68 -10.74 -1.95
C VAL A 41 -5.69 -11.35 -0.97
N GLU A 42 -6.81 -11.86 -1.45
CA GLU A 42 -7.82 -12.55 -0.62
C GLU A 42 -7.22 -13.77 0.10
N ASN A 43 -6.43 -14.59 -0.60
CA ASN A 43 -5.79 -15.77 -0.03
C ASN A 43 -4.74 -15.38 1.02
N GLN A 44 -3.94 -14.33 0.78
CA GLN A 44 -3.02 -13.80 1.78
C GLN A 44 -3.77 -13.24 3.01
N SER A 45 -4.85 -12.50 2.77
CA SER A 45 -5.69 -11.99 3.87
C SER A 45 -6.32 -13.11 4.69
N LYS A 46 -6.75 -14.21 4.07
CA LYS A 46 -7.28 -15.40 4.77
C LYS A 46 -6.24 -16.09 5.63
N ALA A 47 -5.00 -16.14 5.17
CA ALA A 47 -3.91 -16.77 5.92
C ALA A 47 -3.54 -16.02 7.20
N ILE A 48 -3.73 -14.68 7.21
CA ILE A 48 -3.27 -13.80 8.30
C ILE A 48 -4.43 -13.43 9.24
N VAL A 49 -5.59 -13.11 8.68
CA VAL A 49 -6.73 -12.57 9.43
C VAL A 49 -7.82 -13.61 9.63
N HIS A 50 -7.95 -14.08 10.87
CA HIS A 50 -9.00 -15.01 11.27
C HIS A 50 -10.20 -14.21 11.80
N GLY A 51 -11.13 -13.80 10.92
CA GLY A 51 -12.30 -13.02 11.29
C GLY A 51 -12.89 -12.24 10.12
N ASP A 52 -13.60 -11.14 10.42
CA ASP A 52 -14.18 -10.28 9.39
C ASP A 52 -13.09 -9.55 8.60
N ARG A 53 -13.02 -9.83 7.31
CA ARG A 53 -12.06 -9.29 6.35
C ARG A 53 -12.69 -8.33 5.34
N SER A 54 -13.97 -8.00 5.52
CA SER A 54 -14.75 -7.19 4.58
C SER A 54 -14.09 -5.85 4.25
N PHE A 55 -13.36 -5.27 5.21
CA PHE A 55 -12.60 -4.05 5.02
C PHE A 55 -11.12 -4.30 4.70
N ILE A 56 -10.50 -5.30 5.32
CA ILE A 56 -9.05 -5.53 5.26
C ILE A 56 -8.62 -6.00 3.87
N ALA A 57 -9.34 -6.94 3.26
CA ALA A 57 -8.97 -7.47 1.95
C ALA A 57 -9.07 -6.42 0.83
N PRO A 58 -10.16 -5.61 0.72
CA PRO A 58 -10.21 -4.52 -0.26
C PRO A 58 -9.17 -3.43 -0.01
N LEU A 59 -8.87 -3.10 1.25
CA LEU A 59 -7.82 -2.14 1.59
C LEU A 59 -6.45 -2.63 1.14
N ALA A 60 -6.10 -3.88 1.48
CA ALA A 60 -4.85 -4.51 1.08
C ALA A 60 -4.70 -4.57 -0.45
N LEU A 61 -5.76 -4.93 -1.16
CA LEU A 61 -5.78 -4.92 -2.63
C LEU A 61 -5.52 -3.52 -3.19
N THR A 62 -6.19 -2.51 -2.64
CA THR A 62 -6.05 -1.12 -3.11
C THR A 62 -4.63 -0.61 -2.90
N VAL A 63 -4.06 -0.79 -1.71
CA VAL A 63 -2.69 -0.37 -1.39
C VAL A 63 -1.68 -1.13 -2.24
N PHE A 64 -1.83 -2.45 -2.37
CA PHE A 64 -0.96 -3.29 -3.18
C PHE A 64 -0.93 -2.83 -4.64
N LEU A 65 -2.09 -2.70 -5.28
CA LEU A 65 -2.17 -2.26 -6.68
C LEU A 65 -1.67 -0.82 -6.87
N TRP A 66 -1.92 0.04 -5.91
CA TRP A 66 -1.42 1.41 -5.94
C TRP A 66 0.10 1.45 -5.95
N ILE A 67 0.75 0.70 -5.05
CA ILE A 67 2.22 0.57 -4.99
C ILE A 67 2.76 -0.06 -6.28
N VAL A 68 2.12 -1.12 -6.79
CA VAL A 68 2.51 -1.76 -8.05
C VAL A 68 2.48 -0.76 -9.21
N VAL A 69 1.43 0.05 -9.33
CA VAL A 69 1.35 1.07 -10.39
C VAL A 69 2.38 2.17 -10.21
N MET A 70 2.63 2.62 -8.95
CA MET A 70 3.69 3.60 -8.69
C MET A 70 5.06 3.06 -9.08
N ASN A 71 5.37 1.80 -8.76
CA ASN A 71 6.65 1.18 -9.12
C ASN A 71 6.73 0.85 -10.63
N ALA A 72 5.61 0.68 -11.32
CA ALA A 72 5.60 0.50 -12.76
C ALA A 72 6.14 1.73 -13.51
N PHE A 73 6.08 2.92 -12.93
CA PHE A 73 6.73 4.10 -13.50
C PHE A 73 8.27 4.02 -13.52
N ASP A 74 8.88 3.19 -12.66
CA ASP A 74 10.33 2.92 -12.69
C ASP A 74 10.77 2.13 -13.94
N LEU A 75 9.82 1.40 -14.57
CA LEU A 75 10.09 0.67 -15.81
C LEU A 75 10.14 1.58 -17.03
N VAL A 76 9.65 2.81 -16.90
CA VAL A 76 9.75 3.83 -17.96
C VAL A 76 11.15 4.46 -17.86
N PRO A 77 11.84 4.70 -18.99
CA PRO A 77 13.14 5.39 -18.97
C PRO A 77 13.07 6.67 -18.13
N VAL A 78 13.99 6.82 -17.17
CA VAL A 78 13.97 7.86 -16.13
C VAL A 78 13.83 9.27 -16.71
N ASP A 79 14.43 9.50 -17.87
CA ASP A 79 14.47 10.82 -18.52
C ASP A 79 13.25 11.09 -19.43
N LEU A 80 12.52 10.06 -19.84
CA LEU A 80 11.48 10.21 -20.87
C LEU A 80 10.35 11.13 -20.45
N ILE A 81 9.81 10.93 -19.25
CA ILE A 81 8.70 11.77 -18.75
C ILE A 81 9.17 13.18 -18.37
N PRO A 82 10.31 13.36 -17.63
CA PRO A 82 10.84 14.68 -17.36
C PRO A 82 11.18 15.49 -18.63
N MET A 83 11.80 14.86 -19.63
CA MET A 83 12.09 15.51 -20.91
C MET A 83 10.82 15.94 -21.64
N ALA A 84 9.85 15.04 -21.81
CA ALA A 84 8.59 15.37 -22.47
C ALA A 84 7.83 16.49 -21.74
N TRP A 85 7.88 16.52 -20.42
CA TRP A 85 7.30 17.57 -19.61
C TRP A 85 8.04 18.90 -19.75
N GLY A 86 9.37 18.87 -19.73
CA GLY A 86 10.22 20.04 -19.93
C GLY A 86 10.02 20.68 -21.30
N GLU A 87 9.97 19.88 -22.37
CA GLU A 87 9.67 20.32 -23.73
C GLU A 87 8.27 20.97 -23.81
N LEU A 88 7.27 20.34 -23.19
CA LEU A 88 5.91 20.87 -23.17
C LEU A 88 5.84 22.24 -22.47
N LEU A 89 6.45 22.37 -21.30
CA LEU A 89 6.45 23.64 -20.56
C LEU A 89 7.23 24.73 -21.28
N TYR A 90 8.34 24.39 -21.92
CA TYR A 90 9.09 25.30 -22.76
C TYR A 90 8.27 25.78 -23.97
N ALA A 91 7.61 24.85 -24.67
CA ALA A 91 6.74 25.16 -25.80
C ALA A 91 5.53 26.05 -25.42
N LEU A 92 5.03 25.89 -24.18
CA LEU A 92 3.94 26.73 -23.63
C LEU A 92 4.42 28.06 -23.04
N GLY A 93 5.73 28.33 -23.02
CA GLY A 93 6.31 29.57 -22.49
C GLY A 93 6.35 29.66 -20.96
N PHE A 94 6.19 28.51 -20.25
CA PHE A 94 6.25 28.46 -18.79
C PHE A 94 7.65 28.13 -18.24
N ALA A 95 8.60 27.73 -19.08
CA ALA A 95 9.97 27.43 -18.71
C ALA A 95 10.95 28.21 -19.61
N ALA A 96 12.09 28.60 -19.06
CA ALA A 96 13.13 29.32 -19.81
C ALA A 96 13.96 28.36 -20.69
N SER A 97 14.09 27.09 -20.26
CA SER A 97 14.68 26.01 -21.05
C SER A 97 13.99 24.67 -20.79
N PRO A 98 14.10 23.68 -21.70
CA PRO A 98 13.52 22.36 -21.50
C PRO A 98 14.07 21.60 -20.28
N GLY A 99 15.26 21.96 -19.79
CA GLY A 99 15.91 21.34 -18.62
C GLY A 99 15.58 21.99 -17.27
N ASP A 100 14.91 23.14 -17.25
CA ASP A 100 14.61 23.88 -16.01
C ASP A 100 13.59 23.19 -15.10
N PRO A 101 12.52 22.54 -15.61
CA PRO A 101 11.51 21.95 -14.75
C PRO A 101 11.99 20.65 -14.11
N TYR A 102 12.29 20.69 -12.80
CA TYR A 102 12.56 19.48 -12.04
C TYR A 102 11.30 18.66 -11.82
N MET A 103 11.30 17.38 -12.25
CA MET A 103 10.18 16.49 -12.08
C MET A 103 10.62 15.14 -11.48
N ARG A 104 10.02 14.75 -10.35
CA ARG A 104 10.13 13.41 -9.81
C ARG A 104 8.94 12.57 -10.27
N VAL A 105 9.20 11.51 -11.03
CA VAL A 105 8.18 10.62 -11.56
C VAL A 105 7.81 9.54 -10.53
N VAL A 106 8.80 8.98 -9.84
CA VAL A 106 8.62 7.87 -8.92
C VAL A 106 8.26 8.37 -7.53
N ALA A 107 7.00 8.21 -7.14
CA ALA A 107 6.51 8.65 -5.83
C ALA A 107 7.04 7.78 -4.67
N THR A 108 7.28 6.48 -4.93
CA THR A 108 7.81 5.52 -3.94
C THR A 108 9.31 5.66 -3.67
N ALA A 109 10.05 6.37 -4.53
CA ALA A 109 11.45 6.70 -4.28
C ALA A 109 11.65 7.74 -3.15
N ASP A 110 10.57 8.35 -2.67
CA ASP A 110 10.60 9.26 -1.54
C ASP A 110 10.30 8.48 -0.24
N LEU A 111 11.27 8.46 0.67
CA LEU A 111 11.14 7.82 1.97
C LEU A 111 9.91 8.33 2.74
N ASN A 112 9.58 9.62 2.64
CA ASN A 112 8.42 10.18 3.32
C ASN A 112 7.10 9.60 2.79
N GLY A 113 7.02 9.34 1.49
CA GLY A 113 5.84 8.71 0.87
C GLY A 113 5.66 7.27 1.34
N ALA A 114 6.73 6.47 1.28
CA ALA A 114 6.72 5.08 1.75
C ALA A 114 6.43 5.00 3.25
N LEU A 115 7.09 5.83 4.06
CA LEU A 115 6.89 5.89 5.50
C LEU A 115 5.47 6.35 5.86
N GLY A 116 4.92 7.32 5.14
CA GLY A 116 3.54 7.77 5.35
C GLY A 116 2.50 6.69 5.10
N MET A 117 2.68 5.88 4.06
CA MET A 117 1.81 4.73 3.77
C MET A 117 1.94 3.65 4.85
N SER A 118 3.15 3.28 5.24
CA SER A 118 3.39 2.26 6.27
C SER A 118 2.87 2.68 7.64
N LEU A 119 3.05 3.94 8.03
CA LEU A 119 2.47 4.50 9.26
C LEU A 119 0.94 4.49 9.23
N GLY A 120 0.32 4.80 8.09
CA GLY A 120 -1.13 4.70 7.92
C GLY A 120 -1.64 3.27 8.15
N VAL A 121 -0.96 2.29 7.56
CA VAL A 121 -1.28 0.85 7.76
C VAL A 121 -1.04 0.44 9.21
N LEU A 122 0.06 0.89 9.85
CA LEU A 122 0.34 0.62 11.26
C LEU A 122 -0.77 1.15 12.17
N VAL A 123 -1.22 2.38 11.96
CA VAL A 123 -2.32 2.97 12.75
C VAL A 123 -3.61 2.14 12.60
N LEU A 124 -3.94 1.73 11.38
CA LEU A 124 -5.09 0.85 11.14
C LEU A 124 -4.93 -0.51 11.83
N MET A 125 -3.74 -1.10 11.77
CA MET A 125 -3.44 -2.37 12.43
C MET A 125 -3.64 -2.26 13.95
N LEU A 126 -3.12 -1.20 14.58
CA LEU A 126 -3.30 -0.95 16.01
C LEU A 126 -4.76 -0.72 16.35
N TYR A 127 -5.47 0.08 15.58
CA TYR A 127 -6.90 0.32 15.76
C TYR A 127 -7.72 -0.97 15.73
N TYR A 128 -7.51 -1.81 14.71
CA TYR A 128 -8.23 -3.08 14.60
C TYR A 128 -7.80 -4.10 15.67
N SER A 129 -6.53 -4.11 16.06
CA SER A 129 -6.06 -4.96 17.17
C SER A 129 -6.80 -4.63 18.47
N VAL A 130 -6.93 -3.33 18.78
CA VAL A 130 -7.69 -2.88 19.96
C VAL A 130 -9.19 -3.14 19.81
N LYS A 131 -9.75 -2.92 18.62
CA LYS A 131 -11.19 -3.12 18.35
C LYS A 131 -11.61 -4.59 18.46
N ILE A 132 -10.78 -5.53 18.01
CA ILE A 132 -11.09 -6.96 17.98
C ILE A 132 -10.81 -7.62 19.33
N LYS A 133 -9.64 -7.34 19.92
CA LYS A 133 -9.18 -7.98 21.17
C LYS A 133 -9.65 -7.25 22.43
N GLY A 134 -10.16 -6.02 22.26
CA GLY A 134 -10.38 -5.08 23.36
C GLY A 134 -9.07 -4.49 23.88
N ALA A 135 -9.16 -3.33 24.54
CA ALA A 135 -7.97 -2.66 25.09
C ALA A 135 -7.19 -3.54 26.09
N GLY A 136 -7.90 -4.26 26.96
CA GLY A 136 -7.29 -5.18 27.92
C GLY A 136 -6.58 -6.37 27.25
N GLY A 137 -7.19 -6.97 26.22
CA GLY A 137 -6.59 -8.07 25.46
C GLY A 137 -5.34 -7.62 24.69
N PHE A 138 -5.37 -6.44 24.11
CA PHE A 138 -4.21 -5.85 23.43
C PHE A 138 -3.04 -5.61 24.39
N VAL A 139 -3.31 -4.99 25.55
CA VAL A 139 -2.27 -4.76 26.57
C VAL A 139 -1.73 -6.09 27.12
N HIS A 140 -2.61 -7.04 27.39
CA HIS A 140 -2.18 -8.38 27.82
C HIS A 140 -1.26 -9.05 26.79
N GLU A 141 -1.60 -9.00 25.50
CA GLU A 141 -0.76 -9.56 24.44
C GLU A 141 0.60 -8.86 24.38
N LEU A 142 0.64 -7.53 24.52
CA LEU A 142 1.86 -6.73 24.49
C LEU A 142 2.89 -7.17 25.55
N PHE A 143 2.41 -7.62 26.72
CA PHE A 143 3.27 -8.03 27.84
C PHE A 143 3.43 -9.54 27.97
N CYS A 144 2.51 -10.34 27.44
CA CYS A 144 2.51 -11.79 27.63
C CYS A 144 2.90 -12.59 26.38
N ALA A 145 2.92 -11.99 25.19
CA ALA A 145 3.37 -12.67 23.98
C ALA A 145 4.76 -12.16 23.56
N PRO A 146 5.65 -13.01 22.97
CA PRO A 146 5.42 -14.42 22.64
C PRO A 146 5.77 -15.43 23.75
N PHE A 147 6.49 -15.03 24.81
CA PHE A 147 7.08 -15.98 25.75
C PHE A 147 6.18 -16.40 26.93
N GLY A 148 4.97 -15.83 27.03
CA GLY A 148 4.00 -16.18 28.06
C GLY A 148 3.87 -15.13 29.19
N ALA A 149 2.93 -15.37 30.12
CA ALA A 149 2.48 -14.44 31.13
C ALA A 149 3.37 -14.32 32.38
N ASN A 150 4.56 -14.93 32.38
CA ASN A 150 5.47 -14.83 33.52
C ASN A 150 5.94 -13.37 33.70
N PRO A 151 5.79 -12.76 34.88
CA PRO A 151 6.21 -11.37 35.12
C PRO A 151 7.67 -11.07 34.77
N LEU A 152 8.56 -12.05 34.89
CA LEU A 152 9.97 -11.91 34.53
C LEU A 152 10.17 -11.68 33.01
N LEU A 153 9.20 -12.12 32.18
CA LEU A 153 9.24 -12.03 30.72
C LEU A 153 8.48 -10.84 30.14
N TRP A 154 7.85 -10.02 30.98
CA TRP A 154 7.09 -8.85 30.53
C TRP A 154 7.96 -7.83 29.79
N ILE A 155 9.15 -7.54 30.33
CA ILE A 155 10.07 -6.58 29.69
C ILE A 155 10.57 -7.13 28.35
N PRO A 156 11.10 -8.36 28.25
CA PRO A 156 11.45 -8.95 26.96
C PRO A 156 10.30 -9.00 25.96
N ASN A 157 9.10 -9.37 26.39
CA ASN A 157 7.92 -9.41 25.53
C ASN A 157 7.57 -8.03 24.99
N PHE A 158 7.53 -7.00 25.86
CA PHE A 158 7.25 -5.64 25.45
C PHE A 158 8.28 -5.12 24.43
N VAL A 159 9.58 -5.34 24.69
CA VAL A 159 10.66 -4.91 23.80
C VAL A 159 10.54 -5.59 22.43
N LEU A 160 10.26 -6.90 22.41
CA LEU A 160 10.08 -7.64 21.16
C LEU A 160 8.87 -7.17 20.37
N ASN A 161 7.73 -6.93 21.03
CA ASN A 161 6.55 -6.38 20.37
C ASN A 161 6.82 -4.97 19.81
N LEU A 162 7.58 -4.13 20.52
CA LEU A 162 7.97 -2.81 20.04
C LEU A 162 8.88 -2.91 18.79
N ILE A 163 9.85 -3.82 18.82
CA ILE A 163 10.72 -4.11 17.66
C ILE A 163 9.88 -4.62 16.49
N GLU A 164 8.92 -5.52 16.75
CA GLU A 164 8.02 -6.05 15.71
C GLU A 164 7.17 -4.93 15.09
N PHE A 165 6.63 -4.00 15.88
CA PHE A 165 5.90 -2.85 15.34
C PHE A 165 6.81 -1.94 14.51
N ALA A 166 8.03 -1.68 14.98
CA ALA A 166 9.01 -0.91 14.22
C ALA A 166 9.37 -1.63 12.90
N ALA A 167 9.61 -2.93 12.93
CA ALA A 167 9.92 -3.73 11.75
C ALA A 167 8.76 -3.78 10.73
N LYS A 168 7.52 -3.70 11.18
CA LYS A 168 6.33 -3.62 10.29
C LYS A 168 6.15 -2.24 9.68
N THR A 169 6.85 -1.23 10.20
CA THR A 169 6.77 0.18 9.72
C THR A 169 7.85 0.49 8.70
N VAL A 170 8.94 -0.25 8.68
CA VAL A 170 10.08 -0.10 7.75
C VAL A 170 9.96 -1.08 6.60
#